data_9580b8dcbc551c3987fb89fe82b4f876
#
_entry.id   9580b8dcbc551c3987fb89fe82b4f876
#
_cell.length_a   1.000
_cell.length_b   1.000
_cell.length_c   1.000
_cell.angle_alpha   90.00
_cell.angle_beta   90.00
_cell.angle_gamma   90.00
#
_symmetry.space_group_name_H-M   'P 1'
#
loop_
_entity.id
_entity.type
_entity.pdbx_description
1 polymer ?
#
loop_
_entity_poly.entity_id
_entity_poly.type
_entity_poly.pdbx_seq_one_letter_code
_entity_poly.pdbx_strand_id
1 'polypeptide(L)'
;MSKYKLSWKDLTWNDFKIYLFALFKAFIPKKKIRNLDELEDFIQTKSAWVTQVTLYGYLKTRMGTRYVLHFENDEFMASVNLAKWNIYVTALQDLTFYVFSYLKTNLSFNEIDKVKEIFLKILDDEISNKMPTDVVEKTKKNFSERLQIINWE
;
A
#
# COMPACT_ATOMS: atom_id res chain seq x y z
N MET A 1 -37.15 8.67 -0.52
CA MET A 1 -35.93 8.78 0.32
C MET A 1 -36.05 7.78 1.46
N SER A 2 -35.44 6.62 1.33
CA SER A 2 -35.44 5.60 2.39
C SER A 2 -34.37 5.98 3.42
N LYS A 3 -34.80 6.31 4.63
CA LYS A 3 -33.93 6.53 5.79
C LYS A 3 -33.55 5.16 6.33
N TYR A 4 -32.38 4.68 6.01
CA TYR A 4 -31.79 3.54 6.71
C TYR A 4 -31.49 4.01 8.15
N LYS A 5 -32.40 3.75 9.07
CA LYS A 5 -32.11 3.81 10.51
C LYS A 5 -31.31 2.56 10.86
N LEU A 6 -30.03 2.72 11.13
CA LEU A 6 -29.26 1.66 11.78
C LEU A 6 -29.95 1.38 13.13
N SER A 7 -30.56 0.23 13.26
CA SER A 7 -31.14 -0.24 14.52
C SER A 7 -30.05 -1.03 15.27
N TRP A 8 -29.86 -0.73 16.54
CA TRP A 8 -28.96 -1.51 17.42
C TRP A 8 -29.35 -3.01 17.49
N LYS A 9 -30.55 -3.36 17.00
CA LYS A 9 -31.04 -4.74 16.92
C LYS A 9 -30.45 -5.54 15.76
N ASP A 10 -29.86 -4.86 14.78
CA ASP A 10 -29.27 -5.49 13.59
C ASP A 10 -27.78 -5.85 13.81
N LEU A 11 -27.19 -5.44 14.95
CA LEU A 11 -25.86 -5.88 15.34
C LEU A 11 -25.92 -7.33 15.82
N THR A 12 -25.41 -8.23 15.03
CA THR A 12 -25.31 -9.64 15.41
C THR A 12 -24.14 -9.84 16.40
N TRP A 13 -24.22 -10.86 17.25
CA TRP A 13 -23.13 -11.24 18.15
C TRP A 13 -21.81 -11.51 17.40
N ASN A 14 -21.91 -11.86 16.12
CA ASN A 14 -20.78 -12.04 15.24
C ASN A 14 -20.10 -10.72 14.86
N ASP A 15 -20.89 -9.67 14.61
CA ASP A 15 -20.35 -8.33 14.31
C ASP A 15 -19.63 -7.77 15.54
N PHE A 16 -20.20 -7.96 16.72
CA PHE A 16 -19.55 -7.56 17.98
C PHE A 16 -18.20 -8.25 18.17
N LYS A 17 -18.10 -9.55 17.88
CA LYS A 17 -16.82 -10.30 17.93
C LYS A 17 -15.80 -9.75 16.93
N ILE A 18 -16.21 -9.40 15.71
CA ILE A 18 -15.34 -8.86 14.67
C ILE A 18 -14.77 -7.50 15.13
N TYR A 19 -15.62 -6.62 15.66
CA TYR A 19 -15.18 -5.31 16.18
C TYR A 19 -14.28 -5.46 17.41
N LEU A 20 -14.63 -6.35 18.33
CA LEU A 20 -13.83 -6.63 19.52
C LEU A 20 -12.45 -7.20 19.14
N PHE A 21 -12.42 -8.14 18.19
CA PHE A 21 -11.17 -8.72 17.69
C PHE A 21 -10.29 -7.68 16.98
N ALA A 22 -10.88 -6.75 16.23
CA ALA A 22 -10.16 -5.65 15.61
C ALA A 22 -9.56 -4.70 16.65
N LEU A 23 -10.27 -4.41 17.74
CA LEU A 23 -9.75 -3.64 18.87
C LEU A 23 -8.60 -4.38 19.59
N PHE A 24 -8.75 -5.67 19.86
CA PHE A 24 -7.67 -6.47 20.47
C PHE A 24 -6.44 -6.53 19.57
N LYS A 25 -6.61 -6.59 18.23
CA LYS A 25 -5.49 -6.57 17.28
C LYS A 25 -4.68 -5.27 17.33
N ALA A 26 -5.29 -4.15 17.75
CA ALA A 26 -4.59 -2.88 17.96
C ALA A 26 -3.65 -2.90 19.17
N PHE A 27 -3.89 -3.77 20.14
CA PHE A 27 -3.05 -3.95 21.34
C PHE A 27 -1.99 -5.03 21.19
N ILE A 28 -2.01 -5.81 20.09
CA ILE A 28 -0.94 -6.79 19.83
C ILE A 28 0.34 -6.02 19.51
N PRO A 29 1.45 -6.27 20.25
CA PRO A 29 2.71 -5.60 19.97
C PRO A 29 3.12 -5.89 18.53
N LYS A 30 3.46 -4.83 17.80
CA LYS A 30 3.89 -4.94 16.39
C LYS A 30 5.11 -5.87 16.33
N LYS A 31 5.06 -6.85 15.43
CA LYS A 31 6.18 -7.76 15.18
C LYS A 31 7.43 -6.93 14.85
N LYS A 32 8.52 -7.18 15.57
CA LYS A 32 9.80 -6.53 15.27
C LYS A 32 10.35 -7.14 13.98
N ILE A 33 10.79 -6.28 13.07
CA ILE A 33 11.49 -6.69 11.85
C ILE A 33 12.90 -7.11 12.24
N ARG A 34 13.32 -8.32 11.84
CA ARG A 34 14.58 -8.94 12.27
C ARG A 34 15.54 -9.26 11.12
N ASN A 35 15.00 -9.35 9.90
CA ASN A 35 15.75 -9.71 8.70
C ASN A 35 15.21 -8.95 7.46
N LEU A 36 15.88 -9.10 6.33
CA LEU A 36 15.51 -8.42 5.09
C LEU A 36 14.20 -8.94 4.50
N ASP A 37 13.87 -10.21 4.65
CA ASP A 37 12.61 -10.78 4.14
C ASP A 37 11.41 -10.20 4.88
N GLU A 38 11.51 -10.07 6.21
CA GLU A 38 10.46 -9.40 7.00
C GLU A 38 10.35 -7.90 6.68
N LEU A 39 11.47 -7.28 6.29
CA LEU A 39 11.50 -5.89 5.84
C LEU A 39 10.81 -5.72 4.48
N GLU A 40 11.08 -6.63 3.55
CA GLU A 40 10.43 -6.71 2.25
C GLU A 40 8.90 -6.83 2.39
N ASP A 41 8.44 -7.82 3.18
CA ASP A 41 7.01 -8.02 3.49
C ASP A 41 6.39 -6.76 4.12
N PHE A 42 7.11 -6.11 5.01
CA PHE A 42 6.66 -4.86 5.61
C PHE A 42 6.50 -3.74 4.57
N ILE A 43 7.48 -3.54 3.70
CA ILE A 43 7.46 -2.51 2.66
C ILE A 43 6.29 -2.78 1.69
N GLN A 44 6.16 -4.01 1.19
CA GLN A 44 5.09 -4.42 0.29
C GLN A 44 3.71 -4.22 0.91
N THR A 45 3.49 -4.78 2.10
CA THR A 45 2.21 -4.70 2.80
C THR A 45 1.82 -3.27 3.14
N LYS A 46 2.77 -2.44 3.56
CA LYS A 46 2.49 -1.04 3.89
C LYS A 46 2.21 -0.19 2.66
N SER A 47 2.91 -0.43 1.56
CA SER A 47 2.64 0.23 0.28
C SER A 47 1.24 -0.10 -0.24
N ALA A 48 0.83 -1.37 -0.15
CA ALA A 48 -0.51 -1.79 -0.50
C ALA A 48 -1.57 -1.14 0.41
N TRP A 49 -1.33 -1.07 1.71
CA TRP A 49 -2.23 -0.42 2.65
C TRP A 49 -2.40 1.08 2.37
N VAL A 50 -1.28 1.81 2.15
CA VAL A 50 -1.30 3.24 1.80
C VAL A 50 -2.08 3.45 0.51
N THR A 51 -1.86 2.62 -0.50
CA THR A 51 -2.58 2.65 -1.77
C THR A 51 -4.08 2.51 -1.56
N GLN A 52 -4.50 1.52 -0.80
CA GLN A 52 -5.90 1.24 -0.53
C GLN A 52 -6.57 2.41 0.18
N VAL A 53 -5.96 2.92 1.26
CA VAL A 53 -6.53 4.04 2.03
C VAL A 53 -6.61 5.31 1.17
N THR A 54 -5.58 5.61 0.40
CA THR A 54 -5.52 6.80 -0.46
C THR A 54 -6.56 6.72 -1.57
N LEU A 55 -6.62 5.60 -2.30
CA LEU A 55 -7.54 5.42 -3.42
C LEU A 55 -9.00 5.48 -2.97
N TYR A 56 -9.37 4.69 -1.97
CA TYR A 56 -10.75 4.67 -1.48
C TYR A 56 -11.12 5.97 -0.76
N GLY A 57 -10.19 6.60 -0.06
CA GLY A 57 -10.37 7.93 0.52
C GLY A 57 -10.69 8.97 -0.55
N TYR A 58 -9.94 8.97 -1.65
CA TYR A 58 -10.17 9.85 -2.79
C TYR A 58 -11.56 9.60 -3.43
N LEU A 59 -11.88 8.35 -3.76
CA LEU A 59 -13.17 7.99 -4.36
C LEU A 59 -14.34 8.42 -3.46
N LYS A 60 -14.25 8.15 -2.16
CA LYS A 60 -15.26 8.55 -1.19
C LYS A 60 -15.43 10.07 -1.10
N THR A 61 -14.32 10.81 -1.14
CA THR A 61 -14.34 12.28 -1.07
C THR A 61 -14.96 12.90 -2.32
N ARG A 62 -14.66 12.34 -3.50
CA ARG A 62 -15.12 12.88 -4.78
C ARG A 62 -16.54 12.46 -5.16
N MET A 63 -16.93 11.23 -4.85
CA MET A 63 -18.18 10.61 -5.32
C MET A 63 -19.14 10.26 -4.16
N GLY A 64 -18.75 10.53 -2.93
CA GLY A 64 -19.49 10.10 -1.75
C GLY A 64 -19.52 8.57 -1.65
N THR A 65 -20.50 8.01 -0.94
CA THR A 65 -20.65 6.55 -0.78
C THR A 65 -21.15 5.85 -2.04
N ARG A 66 -21.53 6.61 -3.08
CA ARG A 66 -22.08 6.06 -4.33
C ARG A 66 -21.02 5.56 -5.31
N TYR A 67 -19.72 5.78 -5.05
CA TYR A 67 -18.64 5.29 -5.93
C TYR A 67 -18.72 3.79 -6.18
N VAL A 68 -19.23 3.02 -5.22
CA VAL A 68 -19.40 1.57 -5.33
C VAL A 68 -20.33 1.17 -6.49
N LEU A 69 -21.33 2.01 -6.82
CA LEU A 69 -22.24 1.75 -7.93
C LEU A 69 -21.59 1.84 -9.31
N HIS A 70 -20.41 2.45 -9.40
CA HIS A 70 -19.65 2.57 -10.64
C HIS A 70 -18.71 1.40 -10.90
N PHE A 71 -18.58 0.45 -9.95
CA PHE A 71 -17.69 -0.71 -10.13
C PHE A 71 -18.16 -1.71 -11.21
N GLU A 72 -19.41 -1.60 -11.66
CA GLU A 72 -19.93 -2.35 -12.80
C GLU A 72 -19.57 -1.71 -14.15
N ASN A 73 -19.01 -0.50 -14.15
CA ASN A 73 -18.57 0.20 -15.37
C ASN A 73 -17.09 -0.12 -15.64
N ASP A 74 -16.82 -0.77 -16.79
CA ASP A 74 -15.48 -1.23 -17.17
C ASP A 74 -14.49 -0.07 -17.36
N GLU A 75 -14.91 1.06 -17.94
CA GLU A 75 -14.05 2.24 -18.14
C GLU A 75 -13.65 2.86 -16.79
N PHE A 76 -14.62 2.95 -15.88
CA PHE A 76 -14.35 3.42 -14.53
C PHE A 76 -13.36 2.49 -13.81
N MET A 77 -13.58 1.18 -13.89
CA MET A 77 -12.70 0.19 -13.28
C MET A 77 -11.29 0.18 -13.89
N ALA A 78 -11.16 0.39 -15.21
CA ALA A 78 -9.87 0.56 -15.85
C ALA A 78 -9.13 1.79 -15.30
N SER A 79 -9.83 2.92 -15.14
CA SER A 79 -9.26 4.14 -14.57
C SER A 79 -8.86 3.97 -13.09
N VAL A 80 -9.69 3.29 -12.30
CA VAL A 80 -9.40 2.97 -10.89
C VAL A 80 -8.18 2.05 -10.78
N ASN A 81 -8.07 1.05 -11.65
CA ASN A 81 -6.92 0.15 -11.68
C ASN A 81 -5.63 0.87 -12.05
N LEU A 82 -5.67 1.76 -13.03
CA LEU A 82 -4.51 2.57 -13.40
C LEU A 82 -4.08 3.49 -12.24
N ALA A 83 -5.04 4.17 -11.61
CA ALA A 83 -4.79 5.00 -10.43
C ALA A 83 -4.20 4.19 -9.27
N LYS A 84 -4.74 3.00 -9.01
CA LYS A 84 -4.23 2.06 -8.00
C LYS A 84 -2.74 1.79 -8.19
N TRP A 85 -2.33 1.43 -9.39
CA TRP A 85 -0.94 1.09 -9.65
C TRP A 85 -0.01 2.30 -9.58
N ASN A 86 -0.44 3.47 -10.04
CA ASN A 86 0.36 4.68 -9.91
C ASN A 86 0.56 5.10 -8.45
N ILE A 87 -0.48 4.99 -7.60
CA ILE A 87 -0.36 5.26 -6.17
C ILE A 87 0.55 4.23 -5.51
N TYR A 88 0.39 2.95 -5.87
CA TYR A 88 1.18 1.86 -5.30
C TYR A 88 2.68 2.04 -5.55
N VAL A 89 3.08 2.26 -6.80
CA VAL A 89 4.50 2.41 -7.12
C VAL A 89 5.13 3.66 -6.50
N THR A 90 4.35 4.74 -6.32
CA THR A 90 4.81 5.93 -5.61
C THR A 90 5.01 5.62 -4.13
N ALA A 91 4.01 5.00 -3.49
CA ALA A 91 4.11 4.60 -2.08
C ALA A 91 5.25 3.61 -1.84
N LEU A 92 5.43 2.65 -2.75
CA LEU A 92 6.52 1.67 -2.70
C LEU A 92 7.89 2.34 -2.75
N GLN A 93 8.09 3.27 -3.69
CA GLN A 93 9.35 4.01 -3.80
C GLN A 93 9.63 4.83 -2.55
N ASP A 94 8.67 5.64 -2.13
CA ASP A 94 8.86 6.57 -1.01
C ASP A 94 9.08 5.82 0.31
N LEU A 95 8.34 4.72 0.52
CA LEU A 95 8.53 3.88 1.71
C LEU A 95 9.88 3.16 1.70
N THR A 96 10.32 2.66 0.54
CA THR A 96 11.63 2.03 0.39
C THR A 96 12.73 3.02 0.75
N PHE A 97 12.73 4.22 0.18
CA PHE A 97 13.72 5.23 0.49
C PHE A 97 13.68 5.66 1.97
N TYR A 98 12.49 5.85 2.53
CA TYR A 98 12.35 6.22 3.94
C TYR A 98 12.95 5.15 4.87
N VAL A 99 12.59 3.89 4.64
CA VAL A 99 13.05 2.76 5.47
C VAL A 99 14.57 2.63 5.41
N PHE A 100 15.15 2.68 4.22
CA PHE A 100 16.59 2.53 4.08
C PHE A 100 17.38 3.75 4.55
N SER A 101 16.86 4.96 4.41
CA SER A 101 17.43 6.15 5.06
C SER A 101 17.45 5.99 6.58
N TYR A 102 16.35 5.49 7.16
CA TYR A 102 16.29 5.21 8.59
C TYR A 102 17.31 4.14 9.03
N LEU A 103 17.46 3.05 8.27
CA LEU A 103 18.44 2.00 8.56
C LEU A 103 19.86 2.52 8.46
N LYS A 104 20.17 3.34 7.46
CA LYS A 104 21.48 3.97 7.32
C LYS A 104 21.81 4.86 8.53
N THR A 105 20.89 5.75 8.87
CA THR A 105 21.13 6.73 9.94
C THR A 105 21.23 6.07 11.33
N ASN A 106 20.39 5.05 11.61
CA ASN A 106 20.28 4.51 12.96
C ASN A 106 21.04 3.19 13.17
N LEU A 107 21.30 2.44 12.11
CA LEU A 107 21.93 1.12 12.18
C LEU A 107 23.19 0.99 11.34
N SER A 108 23.70 2.08 10.78
CA SER A 108 24.89 2.11 9.91
C SER A 108 24.81 1.14 8.73
N PHE A 109 23.60 0.91 8.22
CA PHE A 109 23.38 0.05 7.07
C PHE A 109 23.83 0.76 5.79
N ASN A 110 24.83 0.21 5.07
CA ASN A 110 25.43 0.84 3.90
C ASN A 110 25.26 0.04 2.59
N GLU A 111 24.41 -1.00 2.60
CA GLU A 111 24.23 -1.88 1.43
C GLU A 111 23.18 -1.31 0.46
N ILE A 112 23.55 -0.29 -0.32
CA ILE A 112 22.62 0.37 -1.27
C ILE A 112 22.12 -0.62 -2.34
N ASP A 113 22.93 -1.60 -2.74
CA ASP A 113 22.53 -2.62 -3.71
C ASP A 113 21.34 -3.45 -3.19
N LYS A 114 21.26 -3.69 -1.90
CA LYS A 114 20.12 -4.38 -1.27
C LYS A 114 18.82 -3.59 -1.37
N VAL A 115 18.90 -2.26 -1.34
CA VAL A 115 17.73 -1.37 -1.55
C VAL A 115 17.12 -1.64 -2.92
N LYS A 116 17.97 -1.67 -3.94
CA LYS A 116 17.58 -1.93 -5.32
C LYS A 116 17.03 -3.35 -5.49
N GLU A 117 17.71 -4.33 -4.93
CA GLU A 117 17.29 -5.74 -4.98
C GLU A 117 15.89 -5.94 -4.41
N ILE A 118 15.65 -5.46 -3.19
CA ILE A 118 14.34 -5.57 -2.52
C ILE A 118 13.25 -4.85 -3.32
N PHE A 119 13.52 -3.63 -3.76
CA PHE A 119 12.54 -2.87 -4.54
C PHE A 119 12.15 -3.58 -5.84
N LEU A 120 13.14 -4.07 -6.59
CA LEU A 120 12.90 -4.78 -7.84
C LEU A 120 12.17 -6.10 -7.62
N LYS A 121 12.51 -6.84 -6.57
CA LYS A 121 11.85 -8.09 -6.23
C LYS A 121 10.36 -7.87 -5.92
N ILE A 122 10.03 -6.89 -5.07
CA ILE A 122 8.63 -6.53 -4.78
C ILE A 122 7.90 -6.12 -6.07
N LEU A 123 8.55 -5.34 -6.94
CA LEU A 123 7.93 -4.89 -8.18
C LEU A 123 7.67 -6.05 -9.15
N ASP A 124 8.59 -7.02 -9.24
CA ASP A 124 8.45 -8.20 -10.09
C ASP A 124 7.35 -9.14 -9.57
N ASP A 125 7.17 -9.26 -8.26
CA ASP A 125 6.06 -10.01 -7.66
C ASP A 125 4.69 -9.40 -8.04
N GLU A 126 4.61 -8.07 -8.17
CA GLU A 126 3.38 -7.40 -8.55
C GLU A 126 3.01 -7.57 -10.05
N ILE A 127 3.94 -8.00 -10.89
CA ILE A 127 3.63 -8.38 -12.29
C ILE A 127 2.64 -9.55 -12.30
N SER A 128 2.82 -10.51 -11.40
CA SER A 128 1.89 -11.64 -11.25
C SER A 128 0.49 -11.19 -10.81
N ASN A 129 0.38 -10.05 -10.13
CA ASN A 129 -0.85 -9.39 -9.70
C ASN A 129 -1.47 -8.48 -10.78
N LYS A 130 -1.04 -8.62 -12.04
CA LYS A 130 -1.53 -7.88 -13.21
C LYS A 130 -1.21 -6.39 -13.21
N MET A 131 -0.05 -6.01 -12.65
CA MET A 131 0.48 -4.66 -12.85
C MET A 131 0.81 -4.46 -14.35
N PRO A 132 0.38 -3.34 -14.98
CA PRO A 132 0.70 -3.05 -16.37
C PRO A 132 2.21 -2.92 -16.60
N THR A 133 2.71 -3.50 -17.68
CA THR A 133 4.15 -3.55 -17.99
C THR A 133 4.77 -2.17 -18.21
N ASP A 134 4.02 -1.23 -18.78
CA ASP A 134 4.45 0.16 -18.95
C ASP A 134 4.65 0.88 -17.62
N VAL A 135 3.80 0.59 -16.61
CA VAL A 135 3.97 1.10 -15.24
C VAL A 135 5.24 0.52 -14.61
N VAL A 136 5.48 -0.79 -14.81
CA VAL A 136 6.68 -1.47 -14.28
C VAL A 136 7.96 -0.84 -14.86
N GLU A 137 8.06 -0.73 -16.19
CA GLU A 137 9.25 -0.20 -16.87
C GLU A 137 9.52 1.25 -16.46
N LYS A 138 8.48 2.08 -16.47
CA LYS A 138 8.59 3.47 -16.01
C LYS A 138 9.06 3.55 -14.56
N THR A 139 8.54 2.66 -13.71
CA THR A 139 8.88 2.64 -12.28
C THR A 139 10.33 2.21 -12.06
N LYS A 140 10.82 1.18 -12.76
CA LYS A 140 12.22 0.73 -12.71
C LYS A 140 13.18 1.86 -13.08
N LYS A 141 12.86 2.59 -14.15
CA LYS A 141 13.65 3.73 -14.60
C LYS A 141 13.67 4.85 -13.55
N ASN A 142 12.49 5.30 -13.12
CA ASN A 142 12.36 6.37 -12.13
C ASN A 142 13.07 6.03 -10.81
N PHE A 143 12.94 4.80 -10.34
CA PHE A 143 13.61 4.36 -9.11
C PHE A 143 15.11 4.42 -9.24
N SER A 144 15.67 3.94 -10.37
CA SER A 144 17.12 3.97 -10.62
C SER A 144 17.67 5.40 -10.69
N GLU A 145 16.93 6.32 -11.33
CA GLU A 145 17.30 7.73 -11.39
C GLU A 145 17.25 8.39 -9.99
N ARG A 146 16.18 8.16 -9.23
CA ARG A 146 16.06 8.68 -7.86
C ARG A 146 17.14 8.13 -6.93
N LEU A 147 17.48 6.85 -7.05
CA LEU A 147 18.51 6.21 -6.23
C LEU A 147 19.90 6.84 -6.41
N GLN A 148 20.21 7.35 -7.63
CA GLN A 148 21.45 8.04 -7.92
C GLN A 148 21.51 9.47 -7.36
N ILE A 149 20.36 10.13 -7.23
CA ILE A 149 20.27 11.54 -6.82
C ILE A 149 20.12 11.68 -5.30
N ILE A 150 19.58 10.64 -4.63
CA ILE A 150 19.36 10.70 -3.19
C ILE A 150 20.70 10.86 -2.46
N ASN A 151 20.79 11.97 -1.75
CA ASN A 151 21.83 12.12 -0.75
C ASN A 151 21.43 11.35 0.50
N TRP A 152 22.20 10.32 0.81
CA TRP A 152 21.99 9.43 1.94
C TRP A 152 22.65 9.96 3.23
N GLU A 153 23.09 11.21 3.24
CA GLU A 153 23.67 11.88 4.42
C GLU A 153 22.64 12.28 5.45
#